data_bb40fe353822708a1d92610ef086e065
#
_entry.id   bb40fe353822708a1d92610ef086e065
#
_cell.length_a   1.000
_cell.length_b   1.000
_cell.length_c   1.000
_cell.angle_alpha   90.00
_cell.angle_beta   90.00
_cell.angle_gamma   90.00
#
_symmetry.space_group_name_H-M   'P 1'
#
loop_
_entity.id
_entity.type
_entity.pdbx_description
1 polymer ?
#
loop_
_entity_poly.entity_id
_entity_poly.type
_entity_poly.pdbx_seq_one_letter_code
_entity_poly.pdbx_strand_id
1 'polypeptide(L)'
;MKVIPSSISVKEMRKINPESIKNYKKDFKKIAEYIIVDSSAGLGNETLSVLDLADEIIIVSNPEMPAITDALKTIKIAAQMNKPIKGVIMTRVRKNKTEMQPEMVREMLEVPILGMIPEDIVVQEALSLKNAVVHTHPKSNPSRAYKEIAARIMGVSYDSEKDKEKLLHRILKKFKIVK
;
A
#
# COMPACT_ATOMS: atom_id res chain seq x y z
N MET A 1 -5.82 4.53 14.73
CA MET A 1 -5.09 5.25 13.67
C MET A 1 -5.44 6.72 13.77
N LYS A 2 -4.45 7.63 13.72
CA LYS A 2 -4.67 9.09 13.61
C LYS A 2 -4.46 9.47 12.14
N VAL A 3 -5.28 10.39 11.62
CA VAL A 3 -5.21 10.84 10.23
C VAL A 3 -4.98 12.35 10.24
N ILE A 4 -4.03 12.82 9.45
CA ILE A 4 -3.80 14.25 9.17
C ILE A 4 -4.28 14.47 7.73
N PRO A 5 -5.50 14.97 7.53
CA PRO A 5 -6.04 15.16 6.18
C PRO A 5 -5.42 16.40 5.52
N SER A 6 -5.24 16.34 4.20
CA SER A 6 -5.00 17.55 3.40
C SER A 6 -6.28 18.38 3.29
N SER A 7 -6.15 19.71 3.15
CA SER A 7 -7.31 20.58 2.90
C SER A 7 -7.86 20.37 1.50
N ILE A 8 -9.21 20.33 1.37
CA ILE A 8 -9.91 20.29 0.08
C ILE A 8 -10.04 21.71 -0.51
N SER A 9 -9.77 22.75 0.28
CA SER A 9 -9.87 24.14 -0.15
C SER A 9 -8.69 24.56 -1.02
N VAL A 10 -8.93 24.87 -2.29
CA VAL A 10 -7.91 25.40 -3.22
C VAL A 10 -7.20 26.64 -2.65
N LYS A 11 -7.92 27.46 -1.89
CA LYS A 11 -7.37 28.67 -1.26
C LYS A 11 -6.38 28.34 -0.12
N GLU A 12 -6.61 27.26 0.59
CA GLU A 12 -5.70 26.78 1.65
C GLU A 12 -4.54 25.99 1.06
N MET A 13 -4.78 25.15 0.04
CA MET A 13 -3.73 24.41 -0.66
C MET A 13 -2.66 25.34 -1.24
N ARG A 14 -3.04 26.51 -1.77
CA ARG A 14 -2.08 27.51 -2.27
C ARG A 14 -1.19 28.12 -1.18
N LYS A 15 -1.55 28.02 0.09
CA LYS A 15 -0.77 28.51 1.22
C LYS A 15 0.19 27.48 1.80
N ILE A 16 -0.01 26.21 1.45
CA ILE A 16 0.85 25.11 1.93
C ILE A 16 2.06 25.06 1.01
N ASN A 17 3.23 25.33 1.57
CA ASN A 17 4.48 25.01 0.89
C ASN A 17 4.81 23.53 1.18
N PRO A 18 4.75 22.63 0.18
CA PRO A 18 5.06 21.21 0.37
C PRO A 18 6.45 20.99 0.99
N GLU A 19 7.41 21.86 0.66
CA GLU A 19 8.77 21.76 1.21
C GLU A 19 8.84 22.00 2.72
N SER A 20 7.87 22.71 3.29
CA SER A 20 7.83 22.96 4.74
C SER A 20 7.48 21.72 5.56
N ILE A 21 6.91 20.70 4.95
CA ILE A 21 6.46 19.48 5.65
C ILE A 21 7.63 18.74 6.31
N LYS A 22 8.82 18.81 5.72
CA LYS A 22 10.04 18.21 6.28
C LYS A 22 10.44 18.78 7.64
N ASN A 23 10.07 20.02 7.92
CA ASN A 23 10.37 20.66 9.19
C ASN A 23 9.65 20.00 10.37
N TYR A 24 8.52 19.35 10.10
CA TYR A 24 7.71 18.63 11.08
C TYR A 24 8.11 17.18 11.29
N LYS A 25 9.12 16.68 10.57
CA LYS A 25 9.58 15.27 10.65
C LYS A 25 9.85 14.82 12.09
N LYS A 26 10.52 15.66 12.89
CA LYS A 26 10.83 15.37 14.29
C LYS A 26 9.56 15.28 15.15
N ASP A 27 8.56 16.09 14.86
CA ASP A 27 7.31 16.11 15.63
C ASP A 27 6.43 14.93 15.25
N PHE A 28 6.40 14.53 13.99
CA PHE A 28 5.73 13.31 13.55
C PHE A 28 6.27 12.07 14.26
N LYS A 29 7.59 11.94 14.39
CA LYS A 29 8.23 10.81 15.09
C LYS A 29 7.88 10.71 16.59
N LYS A 30 7.38 11.78 17.21
CA LYS A 30 6.89 11.76 18.59
C LYS A 30 5.44 11.26 18.70
N ILE A 31 4.68 11.26 17.59
CA ILE A 31 3.25 10.99 17.58
C ILE A 31 2.96 9.51 17.36
N ALA A 32 3.79 8.81 16.55
CA ALA A 32 3.57 7.43 16.17
C ALA A 32 4.88 6.72 15.81
N GLU A 33 4.90 5.41 16.03
CA GLU A 33 6.01 4.52 15.65
C GLU A 33 6.10 4.37 14.12
N TYR A 34 4.94 4.26 13.46
CA TYR A 34 4.81 4.19 12.01
C TYR A 34 3.98 5.36 11.49
N ILE A 35 4.50 6.03 10.47
CA ILE A 35 3.85 7.15 9.80
C ILE A 35 3.81 6.84 8.31
N ILE A 36 2.61 6.74 7.76
CA ILE A 36 2.40 6.52 6.34
C ILE A 36 2.05 7.86 5.72
N VAL A 37 2.86 8.27 4.75
CA VAL A 37 2.63 9.50 3.97
C VAL A 37 2.11 9.09 2.60
N ASP A 38 0.86 9.44 2.32
CA ASP A 38 0.24 9.22 1.00
C ASP A 38 0.72 10.32 0.04
N SER A 39 1.17 9.91 -1.14
CA SER A 39 1.71 10.78 -2.17
C SER A 39 0.82 10.80 -3.40
N SER A 40 0.70 11.97 -4.02
CA SER A 40 0.08 12.08 -5.34
C SER A 40 0.85 11.29 -6.39
N ALA A 41 0.16 10.88 -7.46
CA ALA A 41 0.80 10.27 -8.63
C ALA A 41 1.66 11.30 -9.38
N GLY A 42 2.71 10.81 -10.05
CA GLY A 42 3.61 11.65 -10.85
C GLY A 42 4.85 12.12 -10.09
N LEU A 43 5.59 13.07 -10.69
CA LEU A 43 6.89 13.56 -10.23
C LEU A 43 6.88 15.06 -9.91
N GLY A 44 5.74 15.58 -9.47
CA GLY A 44 5.60 16.97 -9.05
C GLY A 44 6.34 17.28 -7.74
N ASN A 45 6.41 18.57 -7.40
CA ASN A 45 7.06 19.06 -6.17
C ASN A 45 6.49 18.41 -4.90
N GLU A 46 5.19 18.08 -4.90
CA GLU A 46 4.55 17.38 -3.79
C GLU A 46 5.15 15.99 -3.57
N THR A 47 5.29 15.22 -4.66
CA THR A 47 5.91 13.88 -4.61
C THR A 47 7.36 13.98 -4.14
N LEU A 48 8.14 14.92 -4.68
CA LEU A 48 9.53 15.13 -4.26
C LEU A 48 9.63 15.47 -2.77
N SER A 49 8.72 16.28 -2.25
CA SER A 49 8.68 16.65 -0.83
C SER A 49 8.34 15.45 0.06
N VAL A 50 7.44 14.57 -0.39
CA VAL A 50 7.11 13.31 0.30
C VAL A 50 8.31 12.36 0.29
N LEU A 51 8.99 12.21 -0.85
CA LEU A 51 10.21 11.41 -0.95
C LEU A 51 11.30 11.93 -0.01
N ASP A 52 11.47 13.25 0.10
CA ASP A 52 12.44 13.85 1.01
C ASP A 52 12.10 13.61 2.50
N LEU A 53 10.83 13.67 2.83
CA LEU A 53 10.33 13.43 4.20
C LEU A 53 10.50 11.98 4.63
N ALA A 54 10.25 11.02 3.74
CA ALA A 54 10.20 9.60 4.05
C ALA A 54 11.56 9.05 4.52
N ASP A 55 11.53 8.09 5.45
CA ASP A 55 12.69 7.29 5.83
C ASP A 55 12.86 6.10 4.88
N GLU A 56 11.76 5.49 4.42
CA GLU A 56 11.70 4.39 3.45
C GLU A 56 10.56 4.63 2.46
N ILE A 57 10.68 4.14 1.24
CA ILE A 57 9.70 4.29 0.18
C ILE A 57 9.12 2.94 -0.19
N ILE A 58 7.80 2.90 -0.35
CA ILE A 58 7.07 1.78 -0.94
C ILE A 58 6.41 2.28 -2.22
N ILE A 59 6.71 1.61 -3.33
CA ILE A 59 6.07 1.89 -4.61
C ILE A 59 4.76 1.10 -4.70
N VAL A 60 3.69 1.73 -5.15
CA VAL A 60 2.42 1.06 -5.47
C VAL A 60 2.14 1.22 -6.95
N SER A 61 1.94 0.11 -7.65
CA SER A 61 1.75 0.11 -9.10
C SER A 61 0.77 -0.98 -9.54
N ASN A 62 0.34 -0.92 -10.81
CA ASN A 62 -0.42 -1.98 -11.47
C ASN A 62 0.51 -2.76 -12.42
N PRO A 63 0.17 -4.01 -12.81
CA PRO A 63 0.97 -4.81 -13.73
C PRO A 63 0.78 -4.39 -15.21
N GLU A 64 0.77 -3.09 -15.48
CA GLU A 64 0.59 -2.49 -16.79
C GLU A 64 1.84 -1.66 -17.16
N MET A 65 2.30 -1.75 -18.41
CA MET A 65 3.54 -1.11 -18.87
C MET A 65 3.63 0.39 -18.51
N PRO A 66 2.59 1.23 -18.71
CA PRO A 66 2.68 2.65 -18.34
C PRO A 66 2.92 2.86 -16.84
N ALA A 67 2.20 2.10 -15.99
CA ALA A 67 2.33 2.21 -14.53
C ALA A 67 3.72 1.73 -14.05
N ILE A 68 4.25 0.67 -14.64
CA ILE A 68 5.60 0.18 -14.35
C ILE A 68 6.66 1.18 -14.80
N THR A 69 6.47 1.83 -15.95
CA THR A 69 7.37 2.89 -16.43
C THR A 69 7.40 4.08 -15.47
N ASP A 70 6.26 4.50 -14.95
CA ASP A 70 6.19 5.61 -13.98
C ASP A 70 6.76 5.20 -12.62
N ALA A 71 6.54 3.96 -12.19
CA ALA A 71 7.20 3.38 -11.02
C ALA A 71 8.73 3.41 -11.16
N LEU A 72 9.27 3.02 -12.32
CA LEU A 72 10.71 3.05 -12.59
C LEU A 72 11.30 4.47 -12.52
N LYS A 73 10.58 5.47 -13.05
CA LYS A 73 11.00 6.88 -12.93
C LYS A 73 11.07 7.31 -11.46
N THR A 74 10.06 6.97 -10.67
CA THR A 74 10.02 7.28 -9.24
C THR A 74 11.16 6.60 -8.48
N ILE A 75 11.46 5.34 -8.80
CA ILE A 75 12.58 4.59 -8.23
C ILE A 75 13.92 5.29 -8.54
N LYS A 76 14.14 5.70 -9.79
CA LYS A 76 15.37 6.41 -10.18
C LYS A 76 15.54 7.73 -9.44
N ILE A 77 14.48 8.50 -9.26
CA ILE A 77 14.54 9.75 -8.51
C ILE A 77 14.79 9.47 -7.02
N ALA A 78 14.13 8.51 -6.43
CA ALA A 78 14.38 8.12 -5.05
C ALA A 78 15.85 7.70 -4.83
N ALA A 79 16.41 6.95 -5.77
CA ALA A 79 17.82 6.56 -5.74
C ALA A 79 18.76 7.78 -5.83
N GLN A 80 18.47 8.76 -6.72
CA GLN A 80 19.23 10.02 -6.79
C GLN A 80 19.16 10.83 -5.48
N MET A 81 18.03 10.73 -4.76
CA MET A 81 17.85 11.35 -3.45
C MET A 81 18.42 10.51 -2.30
N ASN A 82 19.10 9.41 -2.57
CA ASN A 82 19.61 8.44 -1.59
C ASN A 82 18.52 7.92 -0.63
N LYS A 83 17.30 7.71 -1.15
CA LYS A 83 16.19 7.19 -0.37
C LYS A 83 16.06 5.68 -0.57
N PRO A 84 16.03 4.90 0.52
CA PRO A 84 15.88 3.46 0.42
C PRO A 84 14.47 3.09 -0.04
N ILE A 85 14.40 2.17 -1.01
CA ILE A 85 13.15 1.64 -1.54
C ILE A 85 12.96 0.25 -0.94
N LYS A 86 11.91 0.07 -0.16
CA LYS A 86 11.59 -1.20 0.49
C LYS A 86 11.10 -2.24 -0.53
N GLY A 87 10.43 -1.79 -1.56
CA GLY A 87 9.95 -2.61 -2.67
C GLY A 87 8.67 -2.06 -3.31
N VAL A 88 8.07 -2.88 -4.17
CA VAL A 88 6.83 -2.56 -4.88
C VAL A 88 5.68 -3.44 -4.41
N ILE A 89 4.49 -2.84 -4.28
CA ILE A 89 3.21 -3.53 -4.09
C ILE A 89 2.46 -3.45 -5.42
N MET A 90 2.13 -4.62 -5.98
CA MET A 90 1.33 -4.71 -7.19
C MET A 90 -0.15 -4.75 -6.84
N THR A 91 -0.95 -3.87 -7.40
CA THR A 91 -2.41 -3.81 -7.17
C THR A 91 -3.19 -4.12 -8.44
N ARG A 92 -4.48 -4.41 -8.31
CA ARG A 92 -5.38 -4.74 -9.43
C ARG A 92 -4.87 -5.90 -10.29
N VAL A 93 -4.28 -6.90 -9.68
CA VAL A 93 -3.72 -8.06 -10.39
C VAL A 93 -4.83 -8.99 -10.81
N ARG A 94 -5.02 -9.18 -12.12
CA ARG A 94 -6.07 -10.03 -12.72
C ARG A 94 -5.57 -11.40 -13.14
N LYS A 95 -4.25 -11.57 -13.20
CA LYS A 95 -3.58 -12.81 -13.68
C LYS A 95 -3.98 -13.17 -15.11
N ASN A 96 -4.15 -12.20 -15.98
CA ASN A 96 -4.44 -12.41 -17.39
C ASN A 96 -3.17 -12.28 -18.26
N LYS A 97 -3.30 -12.65 -19.56
CA LYS A 97 -2.15 -12.66 -20.49
C LYS A 97 -1.66 -11.26 -20.89
N THR A 98 -2.44 -10.21 -20.62
CA THR A 98 -2.09 -8.83 -20.99
C THR A 98 -1.31 -8.11 -19.89
N GLU A 99 -1.27 -8.68 -18.70
CA GLU A 99 -0.50 -8.16 -17.58
C GLU A 99 0.97 -8.60 -17.66
N MET A 100 1.83 -7.74 -17.19
CA MET A 100 3.25 -8.08 -17.03
C MET A 100 3.42 -9.15 -15.94
N GLN A 101 4.20 -10.16 -16.25
CA GLN A 101 4.50 -11.21 -15.27
C GLN A 101 5.35 -10.63 -14.12
N PRO A 102 5.18 -11.11 -12.89
CA PRO A 102 5.91 -10.61 -11.72
C PRO A 102 7.44 -10.62 -11.90
N GLU A 103 7.95 -11.62 -12.60
CA GLU A 103 9.38 -11.76 -12.89
C GLU A 103 9.87 -10.60 -13.74
N MET A 104 9.14 -10.24 -14.81
CA MET A 104 9.46 -9.10 -15.68
C MET A 104 9.40 -7.79 -14.90
N VAL A 105 8.40 -7.62 -14.04
CA VAL A 105 8.27 -6.42 -13.20
C VAL A 105 9.48 -6.30 -12.27
N ARG A 106 9.91 -7.40 -11.65
CA ARG A 106 11.08 -7.44 -10.77
C ARG A 106 12.38 -7.07 -11.52
N GLU A 107 12.55 -7.63 -12.72
CA GLU A 107 13.70 -7.34 -13.56
C GLU A 107 13.73 -5.87 -14.00
N MET A 108 12.58 -5.31 -14.39
CA MET A 108 12.51 -3.91 -14.84
C MET A 108 12.71 -2.90 -13.71
N LEU A 109 12.15 -3.17 -12.54
CA LEU A 109 12.19 -2.22 -11.42
C LEU A 109 13.42 -2.41 -10.53
N GLU A 110 14.10 -3.55 -10.60
CA GLU A 110 15.27 -3.91 -9.78
C GLU A 110 15.01 -3.80 -8.26
N VAL A 111 13.75 -3.94 -7.85
CA VAL A 111 13.31 -3.90 -6.45
C VAL A 111 12.43 -5.10 -6.11
N PRO A 112 12.39 -5.55 -4.84
CA PRO A 112 11.58 -6.69 -4.46
C PRO A 112 10.08 -6.39 -4.58
N ILE A 113 9.29 -7.39 -5.00
CA ILE A 113 7.83 -7.34 -4.91
C ILE A 113 7.43 -7.71 -3.47
N LEU A 114 6.87 -6.75 -2.74
CA LEU A 114 6.41 -6.94 -1.36
C LEU A 114 5.13 -7.79 -1.31
N GLY A 115 4.30 -7.69 -2.32
CA GLY A 115 3.11 -8.50 -2.47
C GLY A 115 2.24 -8.07 -3.63
N MET A 116 1.22 -8.88 -3.91
CA MET A 116 0.27 -8.67 -5.01
C MET A 116 -1.15 -8.69 -4.45
N ILE A 117 -1.92 -7.65 -4.77
CA ILE A 117 -3.31 -7.50 -4.35
C ILE A 117 -4.18 -7.78 -5.57
N PRO A 118 -5.00 -8.85 -5.54
CA PRO A 118 -5.86 -9.19 -6.66
C PRO A 118 -6.93 -8.11 -6.88
N GLU A 119 -7.33 -7.91 -8.14
CA GLU A 119 -8.51 -7.15 -8.46
C GLU A 119 -9.75 -7.93 -8.02
N ASP A 120 -10.64 -7.26 -7.30
CA ASP A 120 -11.86 -7.86 -6.76
C ASP A 120 -12.93 -6.77 -6.60
N ILE A 121 -14.17 -7.10 -6.93
CA ILE A 121 -15.31 -6.17 -6.84
C ILE A 121 -15.55 -5.67 -5.42
N VAL A 122 -15.23 -6.48 -4.41
CA VAL A 122 -15.40 -6.09 -2.99
C VAL A 122 -14.58 -4.87 -2.59
N VAL A 123 -13.50 -4.56 -3.34
CA VAL A 123 -12.73 -3.33 -3.12
C VAL A 123 -13.55 -2.11 -3.54
N GLN A 124 -14.24 -2.19 -4.68
CA GLN A 124 -15.13 -1.11 -5.15
C GLN A 124 -16.34 -0.95 -4.23
N GLU A 125 -16.92 -2.06 -3.76
CA GLU A 125 -18.00 -2.05 -2.77
C GLU A 125 -17.56 -1.37 -1.47
N ALA A 126 -16.38 -1.69 -0.96
CA ALA A 126 -15.82 -1.05 0.23
C ALA A 126 -15.63 0.46 0.05
N LEU A 127 -15.13 0.89 -1.13
CA LEU A 127 -14.99 2.31 -1.47
C LEU A 127 -16.35 3.03 -1.52
N SER A 128 -17.39 2.41 -2.08
CA SER A 128 -18.74 2.99 -2.08
C SER A 128 -19.30 3.17 -0.67
N LEU A 129 -18.92 2.29 0.27
CA LEU A 129 -19.22 2.38 1.69
C LEU A 129 -18.29 3.37 2.43
N LYS A 130 -17.38 4.04 1.74
CA LYS A 130 -16.36 4.94 2.32
C LYS A 130 -15.57 4.29 3.46
N ASN A 131 -15.24 3.01 3.28
CA ASN A 131 -14.54 2.23 4.28
C ASN A 131 -13.49 1.33 3.64
N ALA A 132 -12.53 0.85 4.43
CA ALA A 132 -11.48 -0.03 3.92
C ALA A 132 -12.00 -1.46 3.74
N VAL A 133 -11.58 -2.13 2.67
CA VAL A 133 -11.96 -3.51 2.36
C VAL A 133 -11.58 -4.48 3.49
N VAL A 134 -10.52 -4.21 4.22
CA VAL A 134 -10.08 -5.02 5.37
C VAL A 134 -11.07 -5.01 6.53
N HIS A 135 -11.94 -4.02 6.61
CA HIS A 135 -13.00 -3.90 7.60
C HIS A 135 -14.34 -4.42 7.08
N THR A 136 -14.69 -4.06 5.84
CA THR A 136 -15.98 -4.45 5.24
C THR A 136 -15.99 -5.91 4.80
N HIS A 137 -14.90 -6.38 4.20
CA HIS A 137 -14.75 -7.74 3.66
C HIS A 137 -13.47 -8.41 4.18
N PRO A 138 -13.34 -8.63 5.50
CA PRO A 138 -12.07 -9.04 6.14
C PRO A 138 -11.52 -10.40 5.69
N LYS A 139 -12.37 -11.24 5.06
CA LYS A 139 -12.02 -12.58 4.57
C LYS A 139 -11.77 -12.65 3.06
N SER A 140 -11.96 -11.54 2.34
CA SER A 140 -11.72 -11.48 0.90
C SER A 140 -10.24 -11.66 0.56
N ASN A 141 -9.95 -12.06 -0.68
CA ASN A 141 -8.57 -12.21 -1.13
C ASN A 141 -7.77 -10.90 -1.05
N PRO A 142 -8.30 -9.74 -1.47
CA PRO A 142 -7.61 -8.47 -1.27
C PRO A 142 -7.30 -8.18 0.19
N SER A 143 -8.26 -8.42 1.10
CA SER A 143 -8.06 -8.15 2.53
C SER A 143 -6.96 -9.00 3.15
N ARG A 144 -6.84 -10.26 2.74
CA ARG A 144 -5.75 -11.15 3.16
C ARG A 144 -4.43 -10.64 2.61
N ALA A 145 -4.38 -10.31 1.31
CA ALA A 145 -3.18 -9.78 0.67
C ALA A 145 -2.68 -8.49 1.35
N TYR A 146 -3.57 -7.55 1.67
CA TYR A 146 -3.22 -6.34 2.43
C TYR A 146 -2.60 -6.66 3.78
N LYS A 147 -3.19 -7.59 4.54
CA LYS A 147 -2.67 -8.01 5.85
C LYS A 147 -1.32 -8.70 5.76
N GLU A 148 -1.13 -9.58 4.77
CA GLU A 148 0.14 -10.26 4.51
C GLU A 148 1.25 -9.27 4.15
N ILE A 149 0.94 -8.29 3.30
CA ILE A 149 1.89 -7.23 2.92
C ILE A 149 2.23 -6.37 4.13
N ALA A 150 1.24 -5.97 4.93
CA ALA A 150 1.46 -5.18 6.13
C ALA A 150 2.35 -5.93 7.13
N ALA A 151 2.10 -7.20 7.36
CA ALA A 151 2.93 -8.04 8.22
C ALA A 151 4.38 -8.14 7.72
N ARG A 152 4.57 -8.32 6.42
CA ARG A 152 5.90 -8.34 5.79
C ARG A 152 6.65 -7.01 5.97
N ILE A 153 5.95 -5.88 5.80
CA ILE A 153 6.53 -4.54 6.00
C ILE A 153 6.96 -4.36 7.44
N MET A 154 6.17 -4.83 8.40
CA MET A 154 6.42 -4.72 9.84
C MET A 154 7.38 -5.79 10.37
N GLY A 155 7.79 -6.77 9.57
CA GLY A 155 8.66 -7.87 10.00
C GLY A 155 7.99 -8.84 10.98
N VAL A 156 6.65 -8.93 10.97
CA VAL A 156 5.88 -9.85 11.82
C VAL A 156 5.28 -10.99 11.01
N SER A 157 5.10 -12.14 11.63
CA SER A 157 4.44 -13.27 10.97
C SER A 157 2.92 -13.05 10.89
N TYR A 158 2.34 -13.28 9.73
CA TYR A 158 0.90 -13.32 9.51
C TYR A 158 0.50 -14.71 9.03
N ASP A 159 -0.37 -15.37 9.76
CA ASP A 159 -0.82 -16.71 9.46
C ASP A 159 -2.28 -16.67 9.00
N SER A 160 -2.49 -16.64 7.69
CA SER A 160 -3.83 -16.66 7.08
C SER A 160 -4.56 -18.00 7.29
N GLU A 161 -3.84 -19.09 7.58
CA GLU A 161 -4.43 -20.38 7.83
C GLU A 161 -5.15 -20.45 9.19
N LYS A 162 -4.61 -19.79 10.21
CA LYS A 162 -5.29 -19.68 11.52
C LYS A 162 -6.66 -19.01 11.42
N ASP A 163 -6.84 -18.09 10.49
CA ASP A 163 -8.15 -17.49 10.23
C ASP A 163 -9.11 -18.48 9.54
N LYS A 164 -8.58 -19.38 8.68
CA LYS A 164 -9.36 -20.47 8.07
C LYS A 164 -9.72 -21.55 9.08
N GLU A 165 -8.80 -21.96 9.94
CA GLU A 165 -9.05 -22.96 10.99
C GLU A 165 -10.10 -22.48 12.00
N LYS A 166 -10.01 -21.21 12.45
CA LYS A 166 -11.04 -20.61 13.32
C LYS A 166 -12.41 -20.60 12.64
N LEU A 167 -12.46 -20.33 11.31
CA LEU A 167 -13.71 -20.36 10.56
C LEU A 167 -14.23 -21.78 10.43
N LEU A 168 -13.37 -22.75 10.09
CA LEU A 168 -13.73 -24.17 9.99
C LEU A 168 -14.25 -24.68 11.33
N HIS A 169 -13.55 -24.39 12.42
CA HIS A 169 -13.97 -24.76 13.77
C HIS A 169 -15.33 -24.15 14.14
N ARG A 170 -15.59 -22.88 13.79
CA ARG A 170 -16.90 -22.22 14.01
C ARG A 170 -18.01 -22.86 13.19
N ILE A 171 -17.73 -23.25 11.94
CA ILE A 171 -18.67 -23.95 11.06
C ILE A 171 -18.99 -25.34 11.65
N LEU A 172 -17.95 -26.13 11.97
CA LEU A 172 -18.13 -27.47 12.54
C LEU A 172 -18.90 -27.42 13.88
N LYS A 173 -18.64 -26.44 14.71
CA LYS A 173 -19.37 -26.21 15.97
C LYS A 173 -20.83 -25.84 15.74
N LYS A 174 -21.13 -25.05 14.71
CA LYS A 174 -22.50 -24.65 14.34
C LYS A 174 -23.33 -25.84 13.82
N PHE A 175 -22.67 -26.78 13.15
CA PHE A 175 -23.32 -28.00 12.65
C PHE A 175 -23.27 -29.19 13.64
N LYS A 176 -22.80 -28.98 14.89
CA LYS A 176 -22.66 -30.05 15.91
C LYS A 176 -21.84 -31.28 15.45
N ILE A 177 -20.90 -31.09 14.53
CA ILE A 177 -20.06 -32.17 13.97
C ILE A 177 -18.84 -32.42 14.87
N VAL A 178 -18.51 -31.50 15.77
CA VAL A 178 -17.46 -31.69 16.77
C VAL A 178 -18.11 -31.59 18.15
N LYS A 179 -17.96 -32.68 18.95
CA LYS A 179 -18.32 -32.71 20.38
C LYS A 179 -17.25 -31.96 21.17
#